data_e4b430661df3b47010bc9fb8edc6b0bf
#
_entry.id   e4b430661df3b47010bc9fb8edc6b0bf
#
_cell.length_a   1.000
_cell.length_b   1.000
_cell.length_c   1.000
_cell.angle_alpha   90.00
_cell.angle_beta   90.00
_cell.angle_gamma   90.00
#
_symmetry.space_group_name_H-M   'P 1'
#
loop_
_entity.id
_entity.type
_entity.pdbx_description
1 polymer ?
#
loop_
_entity_poly.entity_id
_entity_poly.type
_entity_poly.pdbx_seq_one_letter_code
_entity_poly.pdbx_strand_id
1 'polypeptide(L)'
;MSEQTLPPTPPRAPARFHFGWIPDAFFHPRQLFTSVAAQTRNTWLTPLLFLMLTALLLVFVQGNLEKQASLSGVIEYPPDYQWYTPEQQAQYMQSVEARQGAVFLYLIPGLVAVAGVWLGWLIVSGLLRLLLTLLGGRGDTAQALNVVAWGSLPLG
;
A
#
# COMPACT_ATOMS: atom_id res chain seq x y z
N MET A 1 25.93 -34.31 -42.71
CA MET A 1 25.30 -34.08 -41.38
C MET A 1 24.68 -32.69 -41.48
N SER A 2 23.37 -32.64 -41.67
CA SER A 2 22.62 -31.36 -41.81
C SER A 2 22.30 -30.85 -40.40
N GLU A 3 22.90 -29.73 -40.03
CA GLU A 3 22.66 -29.01 -38.81
C GLU A 3 21.22 -28.46 -38.84
N GLN A 4 20.31 -29.09 -38.11
CA GLN A 4 18.93 -28.59 -37.91
C GLN A 4 19.00 -27.33 -37.03
N THR A 5 19.00 -26.16 -37.66
CA THR A 5 18.75 -24.90 -36.97
C THR A 5 17.36 -24.91 -36.36
N LEU A 6 17.28 -25.04 -35.04
CA LEU A 6 16.03 -24.91 -34.28
C LEU A 6 15.38 -23.55 -34.60
N PRO A 7 14.07 -23.51 -34.85
CA PRO A 7 13.36 -22.25 -35.09
C PRO A 7 13.54 -21.30 -33.91
N PRO A 8 13.72 -19.99 -34.16
CA PRO A 8 13.91 -19.00 -33.10
C PRO A 8 12.73 -19.05 -32.15
N THR A 9 13.03 -19.20 -30.87
CA THR A 9 12.02 -19.18 -29.79
C THR A 9 11.19 -17.89 -29.87
N PRO A 10 9.86 -17.95 -29.93
CA PRO A 10 9.05 -16.75 -30.04
C PRO A 10 9.35 -15.84 -28.84
N PRO A 11 9.41 -14.51 -29.04
CA PRO A 11 9.69 -13.56 -27.96
C PRO A 11 8.62 -13.73 -26.88
N ARG A 12 9.05 -14.04 -25.65
CA ARG A 12 8.18 -14.17 -24.50
C ARG A 12 7.39 -12.88 -24.33
N ALA A 13 6.06 -12.97 -24.28
CA ALA A 13 5.21 -11.85 -23.97
C ALA A 13 5.68 -11.20 -22.65
N PRO A 14 5.90 -9.89 -22.62
CA PRO A 14 6.45 -9.22 -21.44
C PRO A 14 5.50 -9.39 -20.26
N ALA A 15 6.02 -9.90 -19.17
CA ALA A 15 5.26 -10.12 -17.95
C ALA A 15 4.70 -8.77 -17.43
N ARG A 16 3.41 -8.73 -17.07
CA ARG A 16 2.78 -7.56 -16.46
C ARG A 16 3.16 -7.41 -14.98
N PHE A 17 3.56 -8.51 -14.33
CA PHE A 17 3.91 -8.56 -12.92
C PHE A 17 5.36 -9.00 -12.75
N HIS A 18 6.07 -8.33 -11.87
CA HIS A 18 7.51 -8.53 -11.63
C HIS A 18 7.75 -8.90 -10.15
N PHE A 19 7.08 -9.95 -9.66
CA PHE A 19 7.22 -10.39 -8.27
C PHE A 19 8.67 -10.75 -7.88
N GLY A 20 9.47 -11.25 -8.83
CA GLY A 20 10.88 -11.55 -8.60
C GLY A 20 11.75 -10.32 -8.26
N TRP A 21 11.25 -9.11 -8.49
CA TRP A 21 11.97 -7.87 -8.18
C TRP A 21 11.72 -7.38 -6.73
N ILE A 22 10.74 -7.97 -6.02
CA ILE A 22 10.46 -7.58 -4.64
C ILE A 22 11.66 -7.82 -3.73
N PRO A 23 12.34 -9.00 -3.74
CA PRO A 23 13.58 -9.19 -2.98
C PRO A 23 14.68 -8.20 -3.37
N ASP A 24 14.80 -7.87 -4.66
CA ASP A 24 15.83 -6.94 -5.14
C ASP A 24 15.61 -5.51 -4.62
N ALA A 25 14.38 -5.13 -4.31
CA ALA A 25 14.09 -3.83 -3.70
C ALA A 25 14.73 -3.69 -2.31
N PHE A 26 14.88 -4.78 -1.58
CA PHE A 26 15.48 -4.80 -0.25
C PHE A 26 16.98 -5.09 -0.26
N PHE A 27 17.43 -6.02 -1.11
CA PHE A 27 18.81 -6.52 -1.08
C PHE A 27 19.72 -5.91 -2.15
N HIS A 28 19.16 -5.54 -3.32
CA HIS A 28 19.93 -5.04 -4.47
C HIS A 28 19.29 -3.79 -5.12
N PRO A 29 19.04 -2.70 -4.34
CA PRO A 29 18.26 -1.55 -4.84
C PRO A 29 18.88 -0.91 -6.09
N ARG A 30 20.22 -0.85 -6.21
CA ARG A 30 20.88 -0.28 -7.40
C ARG A 30 20.58 -1.05 -8.68
N GLN A 31 20.56 -2.38 -8.62
CA GLN A 31 20.26 -3.23 -9.78
C GLN A 31 18.78 -3.10 -10.16
N LEU A 32 17.90 -3.05 -9.16
CA LEU A 32 16.48 -2.83 -9.37
C LEU A 32 16.23 -1.51 -10.10
N PHE A 33 16.76 -0.40 -9.60
CA PHE A 33 16.51 0.91 -10.19
C PHE A 33 17.10 1.06 -11.60
N THR A 34 18.24 0.43 -11.90
CA THR A 34 18.76 0.38 -13.27
C THR A 34 17.81 -0.39 -14.19
N SER A 35 17.24 -1.51 -13.72
CA SER A 35 16.27 -2.30 -14.48
C SER A 35 14.94 -1.55 -14.68
N VAL A 36 14.46 -0.86 -13.65
CA VAL A 36 13.24 -0.04 -13.71
C VAL A 36 13.42 1.14 -14.66
N ALA A 37 14.57 1.82 -14.62
CA ALA A 37 14.89 2.95 -15.49
C ALA A 37 15.02 2.55 -16.98
N ALA A 38 15.48 1.33 -17.25
CA ALA A 38 15.60 0.80 -18.62
C ALA A 38 14.23 0.41 -19.22
N GLN A 39 13.18 0.28 -18.39
CA GLN A 39 11.85 -0.10 -18.88
C GLN A 39 10.99 1.12 -19.20
N THR A 40 10.48 1.17 -20.41
CA THR A 40 9.48 2.17 -20.87
C THR A 40 8.05 1.81 -20.48
N ARG A 41 7.83 0.64 -19.86
CA ARG A 41 6.51 0.13 -19.48
C ARG A 41 6.18 0.40 -18.02
N ASN A 42 4.89 0.44 -17.72
CA ASN A 42 4.37 0.60 -16.37
C ASN A 42 4.62 -0.67 -15.55
N THR A 43 5.55 -0.61 -14.59
CA THR A 43 5.88 -1.70 -13.65
C THR A 43 5.38 -1.44 -12.23
N TRP A 44 4.78 -0.28 -12.01
CA TRP A 44 4.31 0.20 -10.70
C TRP A 44 3.19 -0.66 -10.06
N LEU A 45 2.49 -1.46 -10.86
CA LEU A 45 1.37 -2.25 -10.36
C LEU A 45 1.79 -3.30 -9.32
N THR A 46 2.93 -3.97 -9.54
CA THR A 46 3.44 -5.01 -8.64
C THR A 46 3.77 -4.48 -7.23
N PRO A 47 4.60 -3.42 -7.08
CA PRO A 47 4.88 -2.87 -5.76
C PRO A 47 3.65 -2.26 -5.09
N LEU A 48 2.74 -1.62 -5.83
CA LEU A 48 1.50 -1.10 -5.23
C LEU A 48 0.59 -2.21 -4.70
N LEU A 49 0.42 -3.31 -5.45
CA LEU A 49 -0.34 -4.46 -4.95
C LEU A 49 0.28 -5.04 -3.67
N PHE A 50 1.59 -5.13 -3.61
CA PHE A 50 2.29 -5.59 -2.41
C PHE A 50 2.06 -4.65 -1.23
N LEU A 51 2.19 -3.33 -1.42
CA LEU A 51 1.92 -2.33 -0.39
C LEU A 51 0.46 -2.36 0.09
N MET A 52 -0.49 -2.49 -0.84
CA MET A 52 -1.91 -2.63 -0.49
C MET A 52 -2.17 -3.88 0.35
N LEU A 53 -1.57 -5.02 -0.03
CA LEU A 53 -1.71 -6.26 0.73
C LEU A 53 -1.13 -6.11 2.13
N THR A 54 0.04 -5.50 2.27
CA THR A 54 0.68 -5.23 3.56
C THR A 54 -0.19 -4.29 4.40
N ALA A 55 -0.71 -3.21 3.82
CA ALA A 55 -1.58 -2.27 4.52
C ALA A 55 -2.88 -2.93 5.02
N LEU A 56 -3.51 -3.77 4.19
CA LEU A 56 -4.70 -4.54 4.58
C LEU A 56 -4.39 -5.56 5.68
N LEU A 57 -3.23 -6.22 5.61
CA LEU A 57 -2.78 -7.15 6.65
C LEU A 57 -2.60 -6.43 7.99
N LEU A 58 -1.99 -5.24 7.99
CA LEU A 58 -1.84 -4.42 9.19
C LEU A 58 -3.20 -4.03 9.77
N VAL A 59 -4.14 -3.57 8.94
CA VAL A 59 -5.51 -3.25 9.38
C VAL A 59 -6.18 -4.47 10.01
N PHE A 60 -6.02 -5.65 9.40
CA PHE A 60 -6.58 -6.88 9.93
C PHE A 60 -5.98 -7.25 11.29
N VAL A 61 -4.66 -7.16 11.44
CA VAL A 61 -3.96 -7.42 12.70
C VAL A 61 -4.41 -6.43 13.78
N GLN A 62 -4.41 -5.13 13.48
CA GLN A 62 -4.84 -4.08 14.42
C GLN A 62 -6.30 -4.26 14.84
N GLY A 63 -7.21 -4.50 13.89
CA GLY A 63 -8.62 -4.74 14.19
C GLY A 63 -8.84 -5.97 15.07
N ASN A 64 -8.04 -7.04 14.90
CA ASN A 64 -8.11 -8.19 15.79
C ASN A 64 -7.59 -7.88 17.20
N LEU A 65 -6.52 -7.10 17.33
CA LEU A 65 -5.99 -6.68 18.63
C LEU A 65 -7.01 -5.79 19.37
N GLU A 66 -7.62 -4.82 18.70
CA GLU A 66 -8.67 -3.98 19.27
C GLU A 66 -9.89 -4.79 19.70
N LYS A 67 -10.29 -5.76 18.87
CA LYS A 67 -11.38 -6.68 19.21
C LYS A 67 -11.07 -7.49 20.48
N GLN A 68 -9.85 -8.01 20.61
CA GLN A 68 -9.43 -8.75 21.80
C GLN A 68 -9.38 -7.84 23.04
N ALA A 69 -8.88 -6.61 22.91
CA ALA A 69 -8.86 -5.64 23.98
C ALA A 69 -10.28 -5.29 24.46
N SER A 70 -11.23 -5.12 23.55
CA SER A 70 -12.62 -4.86 23.90
C SER A 70 -13.30 -6.04 24.61
N LEU A 71 -12.95 -7.28 24.24
CA LEU A 71 -13.46 -8.49 24.90
C LEU A 71 -12.89 -8.67 26.32
N SER A 72 -11.70 -8.12 26.61
CA SER A 72 -11.12 -8.15 27.96
C SER A 72 -11.79 -7.19 28.95
N GLY A 73 -12.83 -6.47 28.53
CA GLY A 73 -13.68 -5.65 29.42
C GLY A 73 -13.09 -4.31 29.83
N VAL A 74 -11.98 -3.90 29.24
CA VAL A 74 -11.39 -2.58 29.46
C VAL A 74 -12.13 -1.55 28.59
N ILE A 75 -13.31 -1.13 29.05
CA ILE A 75 -13.99 0.03 28.48
C ILE A 75 -13.37 1.26 29.13
N GLU A 76 -12.67 2.06 28.36
CA GLU A 76 -12.12 3.33 28.81
C GLU A 76 -13.27 4.35 28.84
N TYR A 77 -13.81 4.60 30.06
CA TYR A 77 -14.84 5.60 30.25
C TYR A 77 -14.24 7.00 30.26
N PRO A 78 -14.90 8.00 29.65
CA PRO A 78 -14.48 9.39 29.78
C PRO A 78 -14.44 9.82 31.23
N PRO A 79 -13.56 10.75 31.65
CA PRO A 79 -13.46 11.23 33.03
C PRO A 79 -14.79 11.74 33.58
N ASP A 80 -15.63 12.32 32.70
CA ASP A 80 -16.91 12.93 33.03
C ASP A 80 -18.09 11.96 32.93
N TYR A 81 -17.87 10.67 32.65
CA TYR A 81 -18.94 9.68 32.43
C TYR A 81 -19.91 9.60 33.59
N GLN A 82 -19.46 9.78 34.83
CA GLN A 82 -20.28 9.78 36.01
C GLN A 82 -21.30 10.94 36.08
N TRP A 83 -21.08 12.00 35.29
CA TRP A 83 -21.97 13.16 35.22
C TRP A 83 -22.94 13.10 34.03
N TYR A 84 -22.87 12.04 33.22
CA TYR A 84 -23.77 11.87 32.09
C TYR A 84 -25.17 11.51 32.54
N THR A 85 -26.17 12.07 31.85
CA THR A 85 -27.55 11.63 32.05
C THR A 85 -27.73 10.18 31.56
N PRO A 86 -28.78 9.45 32.02
CA PRO A 86 -29.04 8.09 31.57
C PRO A 86 -29.08 7.96 30.02
N GLU A 87 -29.67 8.96 29.35
CA GLU A 87 -29.76 9.01 27.90
C GLU A 87 -28.37 9.17 27.26
N GLN A 88 -27.51 10.02 27.83
CA GLN A 88 -26.13 10.22 27.34
C GLN A 88 -25.28 8.97 27.56
N GLN A 89 -25.45 8.29 28.69
CA GLN A 89 -24.79 7.01 28.97
C GLN A 89 -25.20 5.94 27.94
N ALA A 90 -26.52 5.85 27.66
CA ALA A 90 -27.03 4.92 26.65
C ALA A 90 -26.48 5.22 25.25
N GLN A 91 -26.44 6.49 24.84
CA GLN A 91 -25.85 6.92 23.56
C GLN A 91 -24.37 6.61 23.51
N TYR A 92 -23.62 6.83 24.60
CA TYR A 92 -22.20 6.49 24.67
C TYR A 92 -21.98 4.99 24.48
N MET A 93 -22.72 4.14 25.21
CA MET A 93 -22.63 2.70 25.10
C MET A 93 -22.97 2.21 23.68
N GLN A 94 -24.01 2.76 23.07
CA GLN A 94 -24.36 2.47 21.67
C GLN A 94 -23.23 2.87 20.71
N SER A 95 -22.54 3.99 20.93
CA SER A 95 -21.40 4.41 20.13
C SER A 95 -20.20 3.48 20.30
N VAL A 96 -19.96 2.95 21.50
CA VAL A 96 -18.90 1.97 21.79
C VAL A 96 -19.20 0.65 21.08
N GLU A 97 -20.43 0.15 21.17
CA GLU A 97 -20.84 -1.06 20.44
C GLU A 97 -20.71 -0.90 18.92
N ALA A 98 -21.13 0.25 18.37
CA ALA A 98 -20.99 0.53 16.96
C ALA A 98 -19.52 0.49 16.51
N ARG A 99 -18.60 1.07 17.29
CA ARG A 99 -17.14 1.06 16.99
C ARG A 99 -16.53 -0.33 17.03
N GLN A 100 -17.10 -1.27 17.79
CA GLN A 100 -16.66 -2.66 17.83
C GLN A 100 -17.16 -3.48 16.62
N GLY A 101 -18.04 -2.91 15.82
CA GLY A 101 -18.57 -3.54 14.62
C GLY A 101 -17.47 -3.74 13.54
N ALA A 102 -17.60 -4.80 12.75
CA ALA A 102 -16.66 -5.13 11.68
C ALA A 102 -16.45 -4.00 10.66
N VAL A 103 -17.45 -3.14 10.47
CA VAL A 103 -17.36 -1.97 9.59
C VAL A 103 -16.33 -0.98 10.10
N PHE A 104 -16.32 -0.67 11.39
CA PHE A 104 -15.39 0.29 11.99
C PHE A 104 -14.00 -0.30 12.23
N LEU A 105 -13.92 -1.60 12.57
CA LEU A 105 -12.64 -2.26 12.84
C LEU A 105 -11.86 -2.63 11.57
N TYR A 106 -12.54 -2.94 10.47
CA TYR A 106 -11.89 -3.47 9.28
C TYR A 106 -12.23 -2.70 8.00
N LEU A 107 -13.52 -2.43 7.74
CA LEU A 107 -13.93 -1.87 6.45
C LEU A 107 -13.44 -0.43 6.28
N ILE A 108 -13.74 0.44 7.25
CA ILE A 108 -13.35 1.86 7.18
C ILE A 108 -11.83 2.00 7.18
N PRO A 109 -11.06 1.41 8.15
CA PRO A 109 -9.61 1.48 8.12
C PRO A 109 -9.01 0.85 6.86
N GLY A 110 -9.58 -0.24 6.35
CA GLY A 110 -9.15 -0.87 5.12
C GLY A 110 -9.31 0.04 3.90
N LEU A 111 -10.46 0.70 3.75
CA LEU A 111 -10.69 1.67 2.68
C LEU A 111 -9.73 2.87 2.80
N VAL A 112 -9.54 3.39 4.00
CA VAL A 112 -8.61 4.50 4.26
C VAL A 112 -7.17 4.08 3.93
N ALA A 113 -6.75 2.88 4.33
CA ALA A 113 -5.41 2.37 4.03
C ALA A 113 -5.18 2.22 2.53
N VAL A 114 -6.13 1.61 1.79
CA VAL A 114 -6.06 1.49 0.33
C VAL A 114 -6.02 2.88 -0.34
N ALA A 115 -6.93 3.77 0.04
CA ALA A 115 -6.95 5.13 -0.49
C ALA A 115 -5.64 5.87 -0.18
N GLY A 116 -5.09 5.70 1.04
CA GLY A 116 -3.83 6.29 1.47
C GLY A 116 -2.65 5.85 0.61
N VAL A 117 -2.54 4.55 0.31
CA VAL A 117 -1.49 4.01 -0.57
C VAL A 117 -1.58 4.65 -1.97
N TRP A 118 -2.78 4.70 -2.56
CA TRP A 118 -2.98 5.27 -3.89
C TRP A 118 -2.72 6.77 -3.94
N LEU A 119 -3.32 7.53 -3.03
CA LEU A 119 -3.17 8.98 -2.97
C LEU A 119 -1.72 9.37 -2.65
N GLY A 120 -1.10 8.70 -1.67
CA GLY A 120 0.29 8.94 -1.31
C GLY A 120 1.22 8.71 -2.50
N TRP A 121 1.06 7.58 -3.20
CA TRP A 121 1.84 7.28 -4.39
C TRP A 121 1.66 8.32 -5.51
N LEU A 122 0.41 8.74 -5.80
CA LEU A 122 0.13 9.75 -6.82
C LEU A 122 0.73 11.11 -6.45
N ILE A 123 0.58 11.54 -5.19
CA ILE A 123 1.10 12.82 -4.71
C ILE A 123 2.63 12.84 -4.80
N VAL A 124 3.30 11.82 -4.26
CA VAL A 124 4.77 11.75 -4.25
C VAL A 124 5.31 11.66 -5.68
N SER A 125 4.67 10.87 -6.55
CA SER A 125 5.07 10.78 -7.96
C SER A 125 4.87 12.10 -8.70
N GLY A 126 3.78 12.81 -8.43
CA GLY A 126 3.50 14.13 -8.99
C GLY A 126 4.51 15.18 -8.53
N LEU A 127 4.84 15.19 -7.24
CA LEU A 127 5.85 16.09 -6.67
C LEU A 127 7.24 15.79 -7.23
N LEU A 128 7.63 14.52 -7.33
CA LEU A 128 8.91 14.14 -7.92
C LEU A 128 9.02 14.62 -9.36
N ARG A 129 7.98 14.40 -10.15
CA ARG A 129 7.93 14.88 -11.53
C ARG A 129 8.05 16.40 -11.61
N LEU A 130 7.31 17.13 -10.76
CA LEU A 130 7.35 18.59 -10.71
C LEU A 130 8.77 19.07 -10.40
N LEU A 131 9.42 18.51 -9.37
CA LEU A 131 10.79 18.85 -9.00
C LEU A 131 11.78 18.57 -10.12
N LEU A 132 11.69 17.41 -10.78
CA LEU A 132 12.55 17.06 -11.90
C LEU A 132 12.37 18.04 -13.06
N THR A 133 11.14 18.44 -13.37
CA THR A 133 10.85 19.40 -14.44
C THR A 133 11.42 20.79 -14.11
N LEU A 134 11.29 21.25 -12.86
CA LEU A 134 11.85 22.54 -12.42
C LEU A 134 13.39 22.56 -12.47
N LEU A 135 14.03 21.42 -12.23
CA LEU A 135 15.48 21.26 -12.33
C LEU A 135 15.98 21.06 -13.76
N GLY A 136 15.11 21.18 -14.78
CA GLY A 136 15.46 21.01 -16.18
C GLY A 136 15.55 19.55 -16.65
N GLY A 137 15.08 18.60 -15.85
CA GLY A 137 15.00 17.19 -16.21
C GLY A 137 13.90 16.91 -17.24
N ARG A 138 14.18 16.00 -18.19
CA ARG A 138 13.26 15.55 -19.24
C ARG A 138 12.65 14.17 -18.92
N GLY A 139 12.47 13.84 -17.63
CA GLY A 139 11.92 12.54 -17.20
C GLY A 139 10.48 12.32 -17.65
N ASP A 140 10.15 11.08 -18.07
CA ASP A 140 8.77 10.69 -18.37
C ASP A 140 7.96 10.45 -17.08
N THR A 141 6.66 10.73 -17.17
CA THR A 141 5.73 10.50 -16.06
C THR A 141 5.70 9.03 -15.62
N ALA A 142 5.75 8.11 -16.60
CA ALA A 142 5.76 6.68 -16.33
C ALA A 142 6.99 6.25 -15.53
N GLN A 143 8.15 6.84 -15.80
CA GLN A 143 9.37 6.59 -15.03
C GLN A 143 9.25 7.08 -13.58
N ALA A 144 8.71 8.28 -13.36
CA ALA A 144 8.49 8.80 -12.01
C ALA A 144 7.54 7.91 -11.21
N LEU A 145 6.43 7.47 -11.81
CA LEU A 145 5.46 6.56 -11.21
C LEU A 145 6.10 5.21 -10.83
N ASN A 146 6.92 4.65 -11.73
CA ASN A 146 7.62 3.38 -11.48
C ASN A 146 8.65 3.52 -10.35
N VAL A 147 9.49 4.55 -10.40
CA VAL A 147 10.56 4.78 -9.40
C VAL A 147 9.98 4.97 -8.01
N VAL A 148 8.91 5.78 -7.88
CA VAL A 148 8.25 6.01 -6.58
C VAL A 148 7.62 4.72 -6.07
N ALA A 149 6.92 3.95 -6.92
CA ALA A 149 6.28 2.72 -6.50
C ALA A 149 7.30 1.69 -5.96
N TRP A 150 8.41 1.48 -6.67
CA TRP A 150 9.46 0.57 -6.23
C TRP A 150 10.26 1.10 -5.03
N GLY A 151 10.48 2.42 -4.97
CA GLY A 151 11.15 3.08 -3.85
C GLY A 151 10.34 3.10 -2.54
N SER A 152 9.01 2.94 -2.63
CA SER A 152 8.15 2.90 -1.45
C SER A 152 8.12 1.53 -0.75
N LEU A 153 8.57 0.45 -1.42
CA LEU A 153 8.55 -0.90 -0.82
C LEU A 153 9.29 -1.02 0.52
N PRO A 154 10.49 -0.44 0.71
CA PRO A 154 11.20 -0.54 1.98
C PRO A 154 10.57 0.30 3.11
N LEU A 155 9.60 1.16 2.79
CA LEU A 155 8.94 2.09 3.73
C LEU A 155 7.57 1.58 4.20
N GLY A 156 7.05 0.49 3.59
CA GLY A 156 5.72 -0.07 3.84
C GLY A 156 5.62 -1.17 4.89
#